data_76f39ec19ba27985437d6115984b253c
#
_entry.id   76f39ec19ba27985437d6115984b253c
#
_cell.length_a   1.000
_cell.length_b   1.000
_cell.length_c   1.000
_cell.angle_alpha   90.00
_cell.angle_beta   90.00
_cell.angle_gamma   90.00
#
_symmetry.space_group_name_H-M   'P 1'
#
loop_
_entity.id
_entity.type
_entity.pdbx_description
1 polymer ?
#
loop_
_entity_poly.entity_id
_entity_poly.type
_entity_poly.pdbx_seq_one_letter_code
_entity_poly.pdbx_strand_id
1 'polypeptide(L)'
;MSDIPPGTANNAPGQPLSKAVRSVVIASVTEAQRRNSTLVEAEHLLLALSRDGSSPVRDALAAAGLDPAGVEAALLAEREASLRVAGVEPLGEERLVASPRVARPRWGASAKEALTRAHRVASAHRRQRSGEADLLTAILGLELGTVPRALILAGVDRPAVVAAVRDIG
;
A
#
# COMPACT_ATOMS: atom_id res chain seq x y z
N MET A 1 -10.97 -25.73 14.30
CA MET A 1 -12.08 -24.88 13.82
C MET A 1 -11.77 -23.46 14.25
N SER A 2 -11.22 -22.65 13.37
CA SER A 2 -10.82 -21.29 13.70
C SER A 2 -11.91 -20.37 13.21
N ASP A 3 -12.66 -19.81 14.14
CA ASP A 3 -13.66 -18.78 13.88
C ASP A 3 -12.98 -17.52 13.35
N ILE A 4 -13.08 -17.29 12.05
CA ILE A 4 -12.82 -15.99 11.45
C ILE A 4 -14.01 -15.12 11.82
N PRO A 5 -13.82 -13.99 12.53
CA PRO A 5 -14.93 -13.13 12.91
C PRO A 5 -15.67 -12.65 11.66
N PRO A 6 -17.01 -12.72 11.63
CA PRO A 6 -17.82 -12.34 10.47
C PRO A 6 -17.92 -10.82 10.37
N GLY A 7 -16.91 -10.15 9.86
CA GLY A 7 -16.93 -8.69 9.74
C GLY A 7 -15.86 -8.08 8.84
N THR A 8 -14.81 -8.82 8.54
CA THR A 8 -13.72 -8.34 7.68
C THR A 8 -13.87 -8.73 6.20
N ALA A 9 -14.83 -9.61 5.89
CA ALA A 9 -15.02 -10.14 4.54
C ALA A 9 -15.84 -9.25 3.59
N ASN A 10 -16.58 -8.27 4.10
CA ASN A 10 -17.61 -7.59 3.29
C ASN A 10 -17.17 -6.37 2.48
N ASN A 11 -15.90 -5.97 2.50
CA ASN A 11 -15.43 -4.80 1.73
C ASN A 11 -14.17 -5.04 0.90
N ALA A 12 -13.54 -6.19 0.95
CA ALA A 12 -12.52 -6.54 -0.01
C ALA A 12 -13.19 -6.85 -1.36
N PRO A 13 -12.75 -6.28 -2.48
CA PRO A 13 -13.26 -6.66 -3.78
C PRO A 13 -13.12 -8.18 -3.93
N GLY A 14 -14.22 -8.88 -4.24
CA GLY A 14 -14.33 -10.35 -4.28
C GLY A 14 -13.51 -11.04 -5.37
N GLN A 15 -12.23 -10.70 -5.45
CA GLN A 15 -11.29 -11.18 -6.47
C GLN A 15 -10.36 -12.23 -5.87
N PRO A 16 -9.99 -13.27 -6.63
CA PRO A 16 -9.14 -14.34 -6.13
C PRO A 16 -7.70 -13.81 -5.89
N LEU A 17 -7.37 -13.62 -4.62
CA LEU A 17 -6.05 -13.24 -4.17
C LEU A 17 -5.21 -14.48 -3.82
N SER A 18 -3.91 -14.43 -4.08
CA SER A 18 -2.98 -15.44 -3.56
C SER A 18 -2.91 -15.40 -2.03
N LYS A 19 -2.40 -16.45 -1.41
CA LYS A 19 -2.20 -16.48 0.05
C LYS A 19 -1.27 -15.33 0.49
N ALA A 20 -0.21 -15.06 -0.27
CA ALA A 20 0.74 -14.00 0.01
C ALA A 20 0.06 -12.62 -0.02
N VAL A 21 -0.74 -12.33 -1.06
CA VAL A 21 -1.47 -11.05 -1.15
C VAL A 21 -2.49 -10.90 -0.02
N ARG A 22 -3.17 -12.00 0.39
CA ARG A 22 -4.07 -11.93 1.55
C ARG A 22 -3.33 -11.53 2.83
N SER A 23 -2.12 -12.05 3.05
CA SER A 23 -1.29 -11.66 4.19
C SER A 23 -0.92 -10.17 4.14
N VAL A 24 -0.56 -9.66 2.97
CA VAL A 24 -0.28 -8.24 2.75
C VAL A 24 -1.53 -7.38 3.01
N VAL A 25 -2.70 -7.82 2.55
CA VAL A 25 -3.98 -7.14 2.80
C VAL A 25 -4.28 -7.04 4.30
N ILE A 26 -4.07 -8.11 5.05
CA ILE A 26 -4.24 -8.11 6.51
C ILE A 26 -3.22 -7.16 7.17
N ALA A 27 -1.96 -7.22 6.76
CA ALA A 27 -0.91 -6.34 7.27
C ALA A 27 -1.20 -4.86 6.96
N SER A 28 -1.79 -4.55 5.80
CA SER A 28 -2.16 -3.16 5.46
C SER A 28 -3.23 -2.57 6.37
N VAL A 29 -4.14 -3.39 6.89
CA VAL A 29 -5.10 -2.94 7.92
C VAL A 29 -4.36 -2.55 9.19
N THR A 30 -3.37 -3.35 9.61
CA THR A 30 -2.52 -3.03 10.76
C THR A 30 -1.72 -1.74 10.54
N GLU A 31 -1.20 -1.51 9.33
CA GLU A 31 -0.51 -0.26 9.00
C GLU A 31 -1.46 0.95 9.09
N ALA A 32 -2.69 0.84 8.60
CA ALA A 32 -3.70 1.88 8.73
C ALA A 32 -4.04 2.18 10.19
N GLN A 33 -4.19 1.14 11.01
CA GLN A 33 -4.44 1.27 12.46
C GLN A 33 -3.28 1.96 13.18
N ARG A 34 -2.03 1.59 12.88
CA ARG A 34 -0.82 2.22 13.46
C ARG A 34 -0.75 3.71 13.17
N ARG A 35 -1.24 4.12 12.00
CA ARG A 35 -1.28 5.52 11.53
C ARG A 35 -2.56 6.24 11.94
N ASN A 36 -3.42 5.58 12.70
CA ASN A 36 -4.75 6.09 13.08
C ASN A 36 -5.58 6.56 11.88
N SER A 37 -5.43 5.88 10.75
CA SER A 37 -6.18 6.17 9.53
C SER A 37 -7.57 5.54 9.57
N THR A 38 -8.57 6.27 9.15
CA THR A 38 -9.96 5.77 9.01
C THR A 38 -10.15 4.91 7.77
N LEU A 39 -9.19 4.98 6.82
CA LEU A 39 -9.20 4.25 5.56
C LEU A 39 -7.92 3.47 5.36
N VAL A 40 -8.05 2.28 4.79
CA VAL A 40 -6.94 1.54 4.20
C VAL A 40 -6.78 2.02 2.77
N GLU A 41 -5.69 2.71 2.47
CA GLU A 41 -5.36 3.24 1.15
C GLU A 41 -4.13 2.56 0.56
N ALA A 42 -3.76 2.87 -0.67
CA ALA A 42 -2.65 2.23 -1.38
C ALA A 42 -1.30 2.37 -0.65
N GLU A 43 -1.08 3.46 0.09
CA GLU A 43 0.11 3.64 0.92
C GLU A 43 0.25 2.57 2.01
N HIS A 44 -0.86 2.11 2.58
CA HIS A 44 -0.84 1.05 3.60
C HIS A 44 -0.50 -0.32 2.98
N LEU A 45 -0.96 -0.57 1.74
CA LEU A 45 -0.56 -1.75 0.97
C LEU A 45 0.94 -1.71 0.62
N LEU A 46 1.46 -0.55 0.21
CA LEU A 46 2.88 -0.38 -0.10
C LEU A 46 3.76 -0.57 1.13
N LEU A 47 3.36 -0.03 2.29
CA LEU A 47 4.03 -0.26 3.57
C LEU A 47 4.03 -1.73 3.95
N ALA A 48 2.89 -2.40 3.83
CA ALA A 48 2.78 -3.81 4.12
C ALA A 48 3.68 -4.66 3.21
N LEU A 49 3.74 -4.36 1.90
CA LEU A 49 4.66 -5.03 0.98
C LEU A 49 6.12 -4.81 1.35
N SER A 50 6.50 -3.60 1.77
CA SER A 50 7.87 -3.29 2.15
C SER A 50 8.32 -3.99 3.43
N ARG A 51 7.38 -4.27 4.36
CA ARG A 51 7.66 -4.93 5.66
C ARG A 51 7.51 -6.44 5.59
N ASP A 52 6.39 -6.90 5.06
CA ASP A 52 5.87 -8.26 5.20
C ASP A 52 5.79 -9.01 3.85
N GLY A 53 6.15 -8.37 2.76
CA GLY A 53 6.20 -8.98 1.44
C GLY A 53 7.25 -10.09 1.34
N SER A 54 7.17 -10.91 0.30
CA SER A 54 8.19 -11.92 -0.01
C SER A 54 9.57 -11.27 -0.23
N SER A 55 10.65 -12.02 0.03
CA SER A 55 12.02 -11.48 -0.10
C SER A 55 12.27 -10.82 -1.47
N PRO A 56 11.92 -11.43 -2.61
CA PRO A 56 12.15 -10.79 -3.91
C PRO A 56 11.46 -9.42 -4.07
N VAL A 57 10.24 -9.29 -3.55
CA VAL A 57 9.49 -8.02 -3.60
C VAL A 57 10.11 -6.98 -2.68
N ARG A 58 10.48 -7.37 -1.45
CA ARG A 58 11.18 -6.48 -0.52
C ARG A 58 12.54 -6.03 -1.04
N ASP A 59 13.29 -6.94 -1.64
CA ASP A 59 14.62 -6.65 -2.20
C ASP A 59 14.50 -5.66 -3.38
N ALA A 60 13.51 -5.83 -4.25
CA ALA A 60 13.24 -4.91 -5.34
C ALA A 60 12.83 -3.51 -4.83
N LEU A 61 12.00 -3.44 -3.79
CA LEU A 61 11.64 -2.19 -3.14
C LEU A 61 12.86 -1.53 -2.48
N ALA A 62 13.65 -2.28 -1.71
CA ALA A 62 14.84 -1.77 -1.04
C ALA A 62 15.89 -1.23 -2.04
N ALA A 63 16.08 -1.92 -3.16
CA ALA A 63 16.97 -1.46 -4.23
C ALA A 63 16.55 -0.11 -4.84
N ALA A 64 15.25 0.20 -4.79
CA ALA A 64 14.68 1.48 -5.23
C ALA A 64 14.61 2.53 -4.11
N GLY A 65 15.17 2.27 -2.93
CA GLY A 65 15.07 3.15 -1.76
C GLY A 65 13.70 3.12 -1.08
N LEU A 66 12.91 2.09 -1.34
CA LEU A 66 11.57 1.87 -0.79
C LEU A 66 11.54 0.71 0.23
N ASP A 67 12.60 0.56 1.00
CA ASP A 67 12.51 -0.21 2.24
C ASP A 67 11.48 0.44 3.19
N PRO A 68 11.10 -0.16 4.31
CA PRO A 68 10.06 0.41 5.18
C PRO A 68 10.34 1.85 5.60
N ALA A 69 11.58 2.19 5.91
CA ALA A 69 11.96 3.56 6.29
C ALA A 69 11.87 4.52 5.09
N GLY A 70 12.27 4.06 3.90
CA GLY A 70 12.18 4.84 2.66
C GLY A 70 10.73 5.13 2.25
N VAL A 71 9.83 4.15 2.38
CA VAL A 71 8.40 4.36 2.13
C VAL A 71 7.84 5.38 3.13
N GLU A 72 8.15 5.24 4.41
CA GLU A 72 7.68 6.18 5.44
C GLU A 72 8.18 7.60 5.17
N ALA A 73 9.46 7.75 4.80
CA ALA A 73 10.04 9.05 4.47
C ALA A 73 9.37 9.70 3.25
N ALA A 74 9.09 8.90 2.21
CA ALA A 74 8.40 9.38 1.01
C ALA A 74 6.97 9.85 1.32
N LEU A 75 6.23 9.10 2.13
CA LEU A 75 4.87 9.46 2.55
C LEU A 75 4.86 10.70 3.45
N LEU A 76 5.84 10.83 4.34
CA LEU A 76 5.98 12.03 5.17
C LEU A 76 6.27 13.27 4.31
N ALA A 77 7.21 13.18 3.39
CA ALA A 77 7.54 14.27 2.48
C ALA A 77 6.34 14.71 1.63
N GLU A 78 5.54 13.76 1.14
CA GLU A 78 4.30 14.05 0.41
C GLU A 78 3.29 14.77 1.30
N ARG A 79 3.09 14.29 2.53
CA ARG A 79 2.17 14.92 3.48
C ARG A 79 2.58 16.36 3.78
N GLU A 80 3.86 16.60 4.06
CA GLU A 80 4.38 17.94 4.32
C GLU A 80 4.22 18.86 3.10
N ALA A 81 4.50 18.35 1.89
CA ALA A 81 4.29 19.11 0.66
C ALA A 81 2.82 19.45 0.44
N SER A 82 1.91 18.52 0.65
CA SER A 82 0.46 18.73 0.53
C SER A 82 -0.07 19.73 1.54
N LEU A 83 0.37 19.68 2.80
CA LEU A 83 -0.01 20.64 3.83
C LEU A 83 0.50 22.04 3.50
N ARG A 84 1.73 22.16 3.01
CA ARG A 84 2.32 23.44 2.61
C ARG A 84 1.54 24.09 1.46
N VAL A 85 1.13 23.29 0.46
CA VAL A 85 0.27 23.79 -0.65
C VAL A 85 -1.08 24.25 -0.13
N ALA A 86 -1.64 23.57 0.87
CA ALA A 86 -2.90 23.96 1.50
C ALA A 86 -2.77 25.16 2.47
N GLY A 87 -1.56 25.67 2.69
CA GLY A 87 -1.31 26.76 3.64
C GLY A 87 -1.47 26.36 5.11
N VAL A 88 -1.38 25.07 5.40
CA VAL A 88 -1.49 24.51 6.76
C VAL A 88 -0.10 24.17 7.27
N GLU A 89 0.27 24.74 8.43
CA GLU A 89 1.49 24.29 9.10
C GLU A 89 1.30 22.90 9.70
N PRO A 90 2.31 22.03 9.58
CA PRO A 90 2.25 20.70 10.20
C PRO A 90 2.06 20.85 11.72
N LEU A 91 0.99 20.25 12.24
CA LEU A 91 0.80 20.16 13.69
C LEU A 91 1.88 19.25 14.26
N GLY A 92 2.56 19.68 15.32
CA GLY A 92 3.52 18.88 16.03
C GLY A 92 2.90 17.56 16.52
N GLU A 93 3.71 16.51 16.60
CA GLU A 93 3.28 15.15 16.98
C GLU A 93 2.49 15.09 18.29
N GLU A 94 2.73 16.01 19.21
CA GLU A 94 2.05 16.10 20.50
C GLU A 94 0.53 16.32 20.39
N ARG A 95 0.04 16.93 19.31
CA ARG A 95 -1.40 17.14 19.08
C ARG A 95 -2.09 15.95 18.40
N LEU A 96 -1.34 15.01 17.82
CA LEU A 96 -1.87 13.82 17.16
C LEU A 96 -2.26 12.72 18.17
N VAL A 97 -1.79 12.80 19.41
CA VAL A 97 -2.03 11.79 20.46
C VAL A 97 -3.46 11.80 21.00
N ALA A 98 -4.22 12.88 20.77
CA ALA A 98 -5.57 13.04 21.31
C ALA A 98 -6.71 12.44 20.45
N SER A 99 -6.39 11.86 19.29
CA SER A 99 -7.42 11.28 18.43
C SER A 99 -7.78 9.86 18.87
N PRO A 100 -9.08 9.50 18.89
CA PRO A 100 -9.51 8.13 19.18
C PRO A 100 -8.84 7.13 18.24
N ARG A 101 -8.40 5.99 18.75
CA ARG A 101 -7.80 4.94 17.92
C ARG A 101 -8.85 4.35 16.98
N VAL A 102 -8.51 4.28 15.70
CA VAL A 102 -9.36 3.66 14.69
C VAL A 102 -9.20 2.14 14.77
N ALA A 103 -10.20 1.45 15.32
CA ALA A 103 -10.17 0.01 15.48
C ALA A 103 -10.43 -0.75 14.16
N ARG A 104 -11.28 -0.19 13.29
CA ARG A 104 -11.70 -0.83 12.03
C ARG A 104 -11.66 0.19 10.88
N PRO A 105 -10.52 0.39 10.23
CA PRO A 105 -10.46 1.23 9.05
C PRO A 105 -11.24 0.60 7.90
N ARG A 106 -11.92 1.45 7.12
CA ARG A 106 -12.64 1.01 5.93
C ARG A 106 -11.69 0.98 4.72
N TRP A 107 -12.06 0.25 3.68
CA TRP A 107 -11.30 0.23 2.43
C TRP A 107 -11.52 1.53 1.64
N GLY A 108 -10.43 2.24 1.40
CA GLY A 108 -10.41 3.45 0.60
C GLY A 108 -10.35 3.18 -0.91
N ALA A 109 -10.50 4.25 -1.68
CA ALA A 109 -10.61 4.16 -3.13
C ALA A 109 -9.29 3.68 -3.78
N SER A 110 -8.14 4.19 -3.33
CA SER A 110 -6.85 3.85 -3.94
C SER A 110 -6.44 2.40 -3.67
N ALA A 111 -6.75 1.87 -2.48
CA ALA A 111 -6.51 0.46 -2.18
C ALA A 111 -7.40 -0.46 -3.02
N LYS A 112 -8.68 -0.14 -3.16
CA LYS A 112 -9.59 -0.89 -4.04
C LYS A 112 -9.15 -0.87 -5.49
N GLU A 113 -8.71 0.28 -5.98
CA GLU A 113 -8.18 0.41 -7.33
C GLU A 113 -6.91 -0.42 -7.53
N ALA A 114 -5.97 -0.37 -6.58
CA ALA A 114 -4.74 -1.15 -6.64
C ALA A 114 -5.04 -2.66 -6.69
N LEU A 115 -5.94 -3.16 -5.86
CA LEU A 115 -6.34 -4.58 -5.85
C LEU A 115 -7.05 -4.99 -7.16
N THR A 116 -7.91 -4.14 -7.69
CA THR A 116 -8.57 -4.39 -8.99
C THR A 116 -7.57 -4.40 -10.14
N ARG A 117 -6.62 -3.46 -10.14
CA ARG A 117 -5.54 -3.43 -11.14
C ARG A 117 -4.61 -4.64 -11.02
N ALA A 118 -4.29 -5.09 -9.80
CA ALA A 118 -3.46 -6.28 -9.58
C ALA A 118 -4.07 -7.52 -10.24
N HIS A 119 -5.39 -7.67 -10.16
CA HIS A 119 -6.08 -8.74 -10.86
C HIS A 119 -5.97 -8.63 -12.38
N ARG A 120 -6.08 -7.44 -12.94
CA ARG A 120 -5.89 -7.23 -14.40
C ARG A 120 -4.47 -7.55 -14.83
N VAL A 121 -3.46 -7.17 -14.04
CA VAL A 121 -2.05 -7.51 -14.29
C VAL A 121 -1.86 -9.02 -14.28
N ALA A 122 -2.38 -9.73 -13.27
CA ALA A 122 -2.32 -11.17 -13.20
C ALA A 122 -3.00 -11.85 -14.41
N SER A 123 -4.18 -11.37 -14.79
CA SER A 123 -4.94 -11.90 -15.92
C SER A 123 -4.20 -11.69 -17.26
N ALA A 124 -3.54 -10.55 -17.44
CA ALA A 124 -2.72 -10.28 -18.62
C ALA A 124 -1.55 -11.27 -18.74
N HIS A 125 -1.04 -11.77 -17.61
CA HIS A 125 -0.01 -12.82 -17.55
C HIS A 125 -0.60 -14.23 -17.42
N ARG A 126 -1.90 -14.41 -17.70
CA ARG A 126 -2.62 -15.69 -17.63
C ARG A 126 -2.56 -16.37 -16.24
N ARG A 127 -2.42 -15.58 -15.18
CA ARG A 127 -2.48 -16.07 -13.78
C ARG A 127 -3.91 -15.99 -13.27
N GLN A 128 -4.35 -17.01 -12.54
CA GLN A 128 -5.70 -17.07 -11.97
C GLN A 128 -5.85 -16.24 -10.70
N ARG A 129 -4.74 -15.94 -10.02
CA ARG A 129 -4.72 -15.21 -8.75
C ARG A 129 -3.64 -14.15 -8.81
N SER A 130 -3.93 -12.98 -8.25
CA SER A 130 -2.95 -11.91 -8.11
C SER A 130 -1.87 -12.28 -7.10
N GLY A 131 -0.60 -12.14 -7.51
CA GLY A 131 0.56 -12.25 -6.63
C GLY A 131 1.01 -10.89 -6.10
N GLU A 132 2.02 -10.89 -5.23
CA GLU A 132 2.57 -9.65 -4.66
C GLU A 132 3.21 -8.76 -5.73
N ALA A 133 3.88 -9.35 -6.72
CA ALA A 133 4.45 -8.60 -7.85
C ALA A 133 3.36 -7.89 -8.68
N ASP A 134 2.20 -8.54 -8.88
CA ASP A 134 1.05 -7.93 -9.55
C ASP A 134 0.49 -6.77 -8.73
N LEU A 135 0.39 -6.94 -7.41
CA LEU A 135 -0.06 -5.89 -6.51
C LEU A 135 0.91 -4.71 -6.50
N LEU A 136 2.20 -4.96 -6.40
CA LEU A 136 3.21 -3.90 -6.46
C LEU A 136 3.17 -3.16 -7.80
N THR A 137 3.10 -3.89 -8.91
CA THR A 137 2.95 -3.30 -10.25
C THR A 137 1.71 -2.41 -10.34
N ALA A 138 0.59 -2.87 -9.77
CA ALA A 138 -0.65 -2.10 -9.74
C ALA A 138 -0.53 -0.81 -8.90
N ILE A 139 0.10 -0.88 -7.72
CA ILE A 139 0.34 0.28 -6.85
C ILE A 139 1.24 1.30 -7.55
N LEU A 140 2.33 0.84 -8.16
CA LEU A 140 3.26 1.70 -8.90
C LEU A 140 2.63 2.31 -10.16
N GLY A 141 1.59 1.68 -10.69
CA GLY A 141 0.82 2.17 -11.85
C GLY A 141 -0.30 3.16 -11.49
N LEU A 142 -0.52 3.47 -10.22
CA LEU A 142 -1.48 4.51 -9.83
C LEU A 142 -1.02 5.87 -10.32
N GLU A 143 -1.95 6.67 -10.84
CA GLU A 143 -1.68 8.01 -11.37
C GLU A 143 -2.10 9.12 -10.40
N LEU A 144 -3.09 8.83 -9.56
CA LEU A 144 -3.66 9.77 -8.62
C LEU A 144 -3.53 9.27 -7.17
N GLY A 145 -3.48 10.19 -6.25
CA GLY A 145 -3.44 9.92 -4.81
C GLY A 145 -2.07 10.14 -4.19
N THR A 146 -1.94 9.72 -2.95
CA THR A 146 -0.75 9.93 -2.11
C THR A 146 0.48 9.20 -2.66
N VAL A 147 0.33 7.93 -3.04
CA VAL A 147 1.47 7.10 -3.47
C VAL A 147 2.20 7.67 -4.69
N PRO A 148 1.54 7.98 -5.84
CA PRO A 148 2.28 8.53 -6.98
C PRO A 148 2.98 9.84 -6.66
N ARG A 149 2.40 10.73 -5.85
CA ARG A 149 3.06 11.97 -5.44
C ARG A 149 4.26 11.73 -4.54
N ALA A 150 4.13 10.81 -3.57
CA ALA A 150 5.24 10.42 -2.69
C ALA A 150 6.42 9.83 -3.49
N LEU A 151 6.14 8.96 -4.45
CA LEU A 151 7.17 8.34 -5.29
C LEU A 151 7.87 9.36 -6.20
N ILE A 152 7.15 10.35 -6.72
CA ILE A 152 7.73 11.46 -7.51
C ILE A 152 8.66 12.28 -6.62
N LEU A 153 8.22 12.67 -5.42
CA LEU A 153 9.05 13.44 -4.47
C LEU A 153 10.30 12.67 -4.03
N ALA A 154 10.20 11.35 -3.89
CA ALA A 154 11.34 10.48 -3.57
C ALA A 154 12.26 10.19 -4.76
N GLY A 155 11.91 10.63 -5.97
CA GLY A 155 12.71 10.39 -7.19
C GLY A 155 12.76 8.92 -7.62
N VAL A 156 11.72 8.15 -7.31
CA VAL A 156 11.66 6.71 -7.60
C VAL A 156 11.40 6.46 -9.08
N ASP A 157 12.26 5.66 -9.70
CA ASP A 157 12.05 5.14 -11.05
C ASP A 157 11.05 3.98 -11.02
N ARG A 158 9.75 4.29 -11.11
CA ARG A 158 8.68 3.30 -11.07
C ARG A 158 8.80 2.23 -12.15
N PRO A 159 9.11 2.56 -13.43
CA PRO A 159 9.32 1.56 -14.46
C PRO A 159 10.44 0.57 -14.14
N ALA A 160 11.54 1.04 -13.56
CA ALA A 160 12.65 0.16 -13.15
C ALA A 160 12.22 -0.83 -12.07
N VAL A 161 11.45 -0.39 -11.07
CA VAL A 161 10.91 -1.28 -10.03
C VAL A 161 9.94 -2.31 -10.62
N VAL A 162 9.05 -1.88 -11.51
CA VAL A 162 8.13 -2.80 -12.23
C VAL A 162 8.91 -3.84 -13.04
N ALA A 163 9.97 -3.43 -13.72
CA ALA A 163 10.83 -4.37 -14.46
C ALA A 163 11.49 -5.39 -13.54
N ALA A 164 11.98 -4.95 -12.37
CA ALA A 164 12.65 -5.81 -11.39
C ALA A 164 11.72 -6.89 -10.81
N VAL A 165 10.42 -6.63 -10.70
CA VAL A 165 9.46 -7.59 -10.15
C VAL A 165 8.69 -8.40 -11.18
N ARG A 166 8.84 -8.07 -12.46
CA ARG A 166 8.08 -8.73 -13.55
C ARG A 166 8.27 -10.24 -13.59
N ASP A 167 9.47 -10.71 -13.29
CA ASP A 167 9.85 -12.12 -13.36
C ASP A 167 9.67 -12.86 -12.01
N ILE A 168 9.10 -12.16 -11.02
CA ILE A 168 8.76 -12.73 -9.72
C ILE A 168 7.33 -13.28 -9.82
N GLY A 169 7.16 -14.58 -10.03
CA GLY A 169 5.82 -15.15 -10.09
C GLY A 169 5.80 -16.62 -10.39
#